data_b15b9eec99aa73ef00469c41684c1299
#
_entry.id   b15b9eec99aa73ef00469c41684c1299
#
_cell.length_a   1.000
_cell.length_b   1.000
_cell.length_c   1.000
_cell.angle_alpha   90.00
_cell.angle_beta   90.00
_cell.angle_gamma   90.00
#
_symmetry.space_group_name_H-M   'P 1'
#
loop_
_entity.id
_entity.type
_entity.pdbx_description
1 polymer ?
#
loop_
_entity_poly.entity_id
_entity_poly.type
_entity_poly.pdbx_seq_one_letter_code
_entity_poly.pdbx_strand_id
1 'polypeptide(L)'
;MGYISEVAARVDMVSVIRRYSPHSKINGRQFSCPFHGDDAHPSASIYGDNKWTCFTCNEHGDAVDFVAKIANCSLKEAADILNNEFGLGLSAATCSTPAEIKRERNLVKEKQMRKEKLEKQYLAGAKKAREYRRAIARYAPSSMQEMDHLDPRYVVAIKNIDAVDYRLEQIENALQALKSRVIVQHKQKAQA
;
A
#
# COMPACT_ATOMS: atom_id res chain seq x y z
N MET A 1 21.61 13.18 -13.15
CA MET A 1 21.75 12.38 -11.90
C MET A 1 22.36 11.03 -12.24
N GLY A 2 23.16 10.43 -11.35
CA GLY A 2 23.66 9.07 -11.55
C GLY A 2 22.56 8.02 -11.29
N TYR A 3 22.72 6.82 -11.86
CA TYR A 3 21.79 5.69 -11.75
C TYR A 3 21.33 5.42 -10.30
N ILE A 4 22.28 5.35 -9.33
CA ILE A 4 21.99 5.10 -7.93
C ILE A 4 21.06 6.18 -7.34
N SER A 5 21.38 7.45 -7.57
CA SER A 5 20.58 8.57 -7.07
C SER A 5 19.18 8.62 -7.71
N GLU A 6 19.05 8.16 -8.95
CA GLU A 6 17.76 8.10 -9.63
C GLU A 6 16.88 6.97 -9.06
N VAL A 7 17.44 5.81 -8.78
CA VAL A 7 16.76 4.72 -8.09
C VAL A 7 16.29 5.18 -6.70
N ALA A 8 17.18 5.78 -5.90
CA ALA A 8 16.86 6.30 -4.57
C ALA A 8 15.71 7.32 -4.59
N ALA A 9 15.66 8.16 -5.63
CA ALA A 9 14.62 9.18 -5.75
C ALA A 9 13.25 8.62 -6.19
N ARG A 10 13.22 7.48 -6.90
CA ARG A 10 11.97 6.89 -7.43
C ARG A 10 11.25 5.96 -6.47
N VAL A 11 11.97 5.30 -5.58
CA VAL A 11 11.36 4.41 -4.58
C VAL A 11 10.80 5.21 -3.40
N ASP A 12 9.69 4.76 -2.83
CA ASP A 12 9.12 5.36 -1.63
C ASP A 12 9.74 4.73 -0.39
N MET A 13 10.30 5.56 0.50
CA MET A 13 11.01 5.07 1.69
C MET A 13 10.14 4.22 2.62
N VAL A 14 8.86 4.56 2.76
CA VAL A 14 7.93 3.76 3.57
C VAL A 14 7.74 2.36 2.99
N SER A 15 7.65 2.26 1.67
CA SER A 15 7.53 0.97 0.96
C SER A 15 8.80 0.12 1.12
N VAL A 16 9.97 0.76 1.09
CA VAL A 16 11.26 0.10 1.34
C VAL A 16 11.34 -0.42 2.77
N ILE A 17 11.00 0.40 3.76
CA ILE A 17 11.01 -0.03 5.17
C ILE A 17 10.08 -1.22 5.38
N ARG A 18 8.86 -1.17 4.87
CA ARG A 18 7.89 -2.28 4.97
C ARG A 18 8.40 -3.57 4.35
N ARG A 19 9.16 -3.47 3.28
CA ARG A 19 9.69 -4.64 2.55
C ARG A 19 10.90 -5.26 3.22
N TYR A 20 11.86 -4.44 3.62
CA TYR A 20 13.16 -4.90 4.12
C TYR A 20 13.26 -4.94 5.65
N SER A 21 12.35 -4.27 6.34
CA SER A 21 12.25 -4.30 7.81
C SER A 21 10.79 -4.43 8.25
N PRO A 22 10.15 -5.59 8.01
CA PRO A 22 8.71 -5.80 8.25
C PRO A 22 8.33 -5.69 9.73
N HIS A 23 9.28 -5.86 10.65
CA HIS A 23 9.08 -5.70 12.09
C HIS A 23 9.16 -4.24 12.56
N SER A 24 9.64 -3.31 11.74
CA SER A 24 9.68 -1.89 12.08
C SER A 24 8.28 -1.32 12.22
N LYS A 25 7.96 -0.76 13.37
CA LYS A 25 6.71 -0.02 13.59
C LYS A 25 6.79 1.31 12.86
N ILE A 26 5.83 1.61 11.99
CA ILE A 26 5.77 2.87 11.22
C ILE A 26 4.59 3.69 11.72
N ASN A 27 4.85 4.93 12.15
CA ASN A 27 3.85 5.90 12.55
C ASN A 27 4.08 7.23 11.82
N GLY A 28 3.34 7.45 10.74
CA GLY A 28 3.53 8.60 9.88
C GLY A 28 4.92 8.63 9.23
N ARG A 29 5.75 9.57 9.63
CA ARG A 29 7.15 9.69 9.18
C ARG A 29 8.17 9.03 10.10
N GLN A 30 7.75 8.58 11.29
CA GLN A 30 8.62 7.91 12.25
C GLN A 30 8.57 6.40 12.08
N PHE A 31 9.68 5.73 12.33
CA PHE A 31 9.76 4.28 12.30
C PHE A 31 10.80 3.75 13.28
N SER A 32 10.62 2.47 13.70
CA SER A 32 11.61 1.78 14.53
C SER A 32 12.83 1.44 13.69
N CYS A 33 14.02 1.87 14.12
CA CYS A 33 15.27 1.65 13.39
C CYS A 33 15.69 0.19 13.46
N PRO A 34 16.02 -0.47 12.33
CA PRO A 34 16.47 -1.87 12.34
C PRO A 34 17.97 -2.04 12.62
N PHE A 35 18.74 -0.94 12.75
CA PHE A 35 20.20 -0.98 12.82
C PHE A 35 20.76 -0.96 14.25
N HIS A 36 19.94 -0.79 15.25
CA HIS A 36 20.25 -0.94 16.66
C HIS A 36 19.15 -1.74 17.34
N GLY A 37 19.44 -2.41 18.43
CA GLY A 37 18.53 -3.33 19.12
C GLY A 37 17.07 -2.84 19.30
N ASP A 38 16.33 -3.50 20.18
CA ASP A 38 14.90 -3.24 20.36
C ASP A 38 14.56 -1.76 20.58
N ASP A 39 13.71 -1.24 19.71
CA ASP A 39 13.28 0.15 19.67
C ASP A 39 11.84 0.23 20.22
N ALA A 40 11.70 0.47 21.53
CA ALA A 40 10.40 0.57 22.18
C ALA A 40 9.57 1.74 21.61
N HIS A 41 10.26 2.82 21.20
CA HIS A 41 9.68 3.99 20.57
C HIS A 41 10.39 4.28 19.24
N PRO A 42 9.65 4.61 18.14
CA PRO A 42 10.26 4.92 16.86
C PRO A 42 11.34 5.99 16.97
N SER A 43 12.61 5.61 16.77
CA SER A 43 13.78 6.49 16.90
C SER A 43 14.29 7.03 15.57
N ALA A 44 13.77 6.54 14.46
CA ALA A 44 14.12 7.00 13.13
C ALA A 44 12.99 7.83 12.49
N SER A 45 13.35 8.78 11.62
CA SER A 45 12.40 9.64 10.93
C SER A 45 12.74 9.78 9.46
N ILE A 46 11.70 9.79 8.62
CA ILE A 46 11.79 10.09 7.19
C ILE A 46 11.63 11.60 7.00
N TYR A 47 12.55 12.25 6.28
CA TYR A 47 12.53 13.67 6.03
C TYR A 47 12.86 14.02 4.57
N GLY A 48 12.56 15.27 4.18
CA GLY A 48 12.85 15.78 2.84
C GLY A 48 12.30 14.88 1.72
N ASP A 49 13.10 14.76 0.68
CA ASP A 49 12.76 13.96 -0.48
C ASP A 49 13.30 12.52 -0.37
N ASN A 50 12.67 11.71 0.54
CA ASN A 50 12.96 10.29 0.63
C ASN A 50 14.25 9.93 1.37
N LYS A 51 14.68 10.78 2.31
CA LYS A 51 15.82 10.50 3.20
C LYS A 51 15.34 10.09 4.58
N TRP A 52 16.18 9.39 5.31
CA TRP A 52 15.91 8.97 6.69
C TRP A 52 17.10 9.24 7.59
N THR A 53 16.83 9.36 8.89
CA THR A 53 17.84 9.43 9.94
C THR A 53 17.32 8.78 11.21
N CYS A 54 18.20 8.10 11.92
CA CYS A 54 17.94 7.59 13.26
C CYS A 54 18.63 8.49 14.30
N PHE A 55 17.89 8.94 15.29
CA PHE A 55 18.42 9.82 16.35
C PHE A 55 19.15 9.05 17.45
N THR A 56 19.02 7.72 17.51
CA THR A 56 19.68 6.87 18.50
C THR A 56 21.05 6.41 18.04
N CYS A 57 21.17 5.83 16.83
CA CYS A 57 22.43 5.33 16.30
C CYS A 57 23.11 6.26 15.29
N ASN A 58 22.53 7.42 15.00
CA ASN A 58 22.98 8.40 14.00
C ASN A 58 23.11 7.87 12.56
N GLU A 59 22.55 6.70 12.29
CA GLU A 59 22.48 6.16 10.94
C GLU A 59 21.52 6.99 10.10
N HIS A 60 21.91 7.28 8.87
CA HIS A 60 21.14 8.09 7.94
C HIS A 60 21.45 7.72 6.49
N GLY A 61 20.62 8.19 5.58
CA GLY A 61 20.81 7.95 4.15
C GLY A 61 19.52 8.08 3.35
N ASP A 62 19.53 7.48 2.18
CA ASP A 62 18.36 7.31 1.33
C ASP A 62 17.90 5.83 1.28
N ALA A 63 17.00 5.52 0.38
CA ALA A 63 16.46 4.16 0.24
C ALA A 63 17.51 3.14 -0.21
N VAL A 64 18.49 3.56 -1.02
CA VAL A 64 19.58 2.68 -1.48
C VAL A 64 20.54 2.39 -0.33
N ASP A 65 20.90 3.42 0.47
CA ASP A 65 21.73 3.26 1.67
C ASP A 65 21.08 2.31 2.67
N PHE A 66 19.75 2.43 2.85
CA PHE A 66 19.00 1.57 3.76
C PHE A 66 19.07 0.11 3.35
N VAL A 67 18.83 -0.20 2.08
CA VAL A 67 18.88 -1.58 1.56
C VAL A 67 20.30 -2.11 1.55
N ALA A 68 21.29 -1.31 1.15
CA ALA A 68 22.70 -1.69 1.16
C ALA A 68 23.15 -2.15 2.57
N LYS A 69 22.74 -1.44 3.61
CA LYS A 69 23.04 -1.79 5.00
C LYS A 69 22.33 -3.06 5.47
N ILE A 70 21.04 -3.21 5.17
CA ILE A 70 20.27 -4.40 5.57
C ILE A 70 20.77 -5.65 4.84
N ALA A 71 21.00 -5.55 3.54
CA ALA A 71 21.45 -6.67 2.71
C ALA A 71 22.97 -6.90 2.76
N ASN A 72 23.71 -6.01 3.46
CA ASN A 72 25.18 -6.03 3.54
C ASN A 72 25.83 -6.13 2.14
N CYS A 73 25.38 -5.28 1.21
CA CYS A 73 25.85 -5.25 -0.17
C CYS A 73 26.28 -3.83 -0.60
N SER A 74 26.88 -3.71 -1.77
CA SER A 74 27.29 -2.41 -2.33
C SER A 74 26.08 -1.55 -2.70
N LEU A 75 26.28 -0.23 -2.76
CA LEU A 75 25.23 0.71 -3.21
C LEU A 75 24.70 0.41 -4.62
N LYS A 76 25.57 -0.09 -5.50
CA LYS A 76 25.15 -0.48 -6.86
C LYS A 76 24.26 -1.70 -6.83
N GLU A 77 24.62 -2.73 -6.09
CA GLU A 77 23.79 -3.93 -5.92
C GLU A 77 22.45 -3.61 -5.26
N ALA A 78 22.45 -2.78 -4.21
CA ALA A 78 21.21 -2.32 -3.57
C ALA A 78 20.31 -1.55 -4.56
N ALA A 79 20.88 -0.71 -5.39
CA ALA A 79 20.15 0.00 -6.44
C ALA A 79 19.58 -0.98 -7.49
N ASP A 80 20.36 -1.98 -7.92
CA ASP A 80 19.90 -3.00 -8.88
C ASP A 80 18.75 -3.84 -8.26
N ILE A 81 18.85 -4.21 -7.00
CA ILE A 81 17.79 -4.91 -6.25
C ILE A 81 16.51 -4.05 -6.23
N LEU A 82 16.61 -2.81 -5.81
CA LEU A 82 15.47 -1.89 -5.76
C LEU A 82 14.87 -1.62 -7.14
N ASN A 83 15.71 -1.44 -8.16
CA ASN A 83 15.27 -1.26 -9.53
C ASN A 83 14.44 -2.45 -10.04
N ASN A 84 14.89 -3.67 -9.75
CA ASN A 84 14.20 -4.89 -10.14
C ASN A 84 12.91 -5.12 -9.32
N GLU A 85 12.96 -5.01 -7.99
CA GLU A 85 11.81 -5.27 -7.14
C GLU A 85 10.68 -4.26 -7.31
N PHE A 86 11.01 -2.98 -7.48
CA PHE A 86 10.04 -1.92 -7.71
C PHE A 86 9.71 -1.70 -9.19
N GLY A 87 10.33 -2.48 -10.09
CA GLY A 87 10.07 -2.45 -11.52
C GLY A 87 10.29 -1.07 -12.14
N LEU A 88 11.38 -0.38 -11.75
CA LEU A 88 11.63 0.99 -12.18
C LEU A 88 12.07 1.06 -13.66
N GLY A 89 12.65 -0.04 -14.19
CA GLY A 89 13.10 -0.12 -15.57
C GLY A 89 14.23 0.88 -15.90
N LEU A 90 15.05 1.21 -14.90
CA LEU A 90 16.17 2.14 -15.08
C LEU A 90 17.41 1.41 -15.61
N SER A 91 18.11 2.07 -16.50
CA SER A 91 19.46 1.66 -16.91
C SER A 91 20.45 2.82 -16.74
N ALA A 92 21.72 2.53 -16.67
CA ALA A 92 22.77 3.55 -16.54
C ALA A 92 22.77 4.59 -17.68
N ALA A 93 22.04 4.33 -18.76
CA ALA A 93 21.92 5.21 -19.93
C ALA A 93 20.69 6.15 -19.89
N THR A 94 19.72 5.95 -18.95
CA THR A 94 18.50 6.76 -18.90
C THR A 94 18.52 7.69 -17.70
N CYS A 95 18.79 8.96 -17.92
CA CYS A 95 18.75 10.00 -16.89
C CYS A 95 17.45 10.81 -17.03
N SER A 96 16.53 10.70 -16.05
CA SER A 96 15.30 11.51 -15.99
C SER A 96 15.52 12.82 -15.22
N THR A 97 14.72 13.84 -15.49
CA THR A 97 14.80 15.11 -14.76
C THR A 97 14.23 14.98 -13.34
N PRO A 98 14.71 15.77 -12.36
CA PRO A 98 14.17 15.74 -11.00
C PRO A 98 12.66 15.98 -10.92
N ALA A 99 12.11 16.78 -11.83
CA ALA A 99 10.69 17.07 -11.93
C ALA A 99 9.87 15.84 -12.37
N GLU A 100 10.37 15.07 -13.33
CA GLU A 100 9.74 13.82 -13.80
C GLU A 100 9.74 12.76 -12.70
N ILE A 101 10.86 12.59 -12.01
CA ILE A 101 11.00 11.67 -10.87
C ILE A 101 9.97 12.00 -9.78
N LYS A 102 9.85 13.30 -9.43
CA LYS A 102 8.88 13.76 -8.42
C LYS A 102 7.43 13.48 -8.85
N ARG A 103 7.13 13.69 -10.13
CA ARG A 103 5.81 13.45 -10.71
C ARG A 103 5.43 11.96 -10.65
N GLU A 104 6.36 11.09 -11.03
CA GLU A 104 6.15 9.64 -11.03
C GLU A 104 5.97 9.09 -9.61
N ARG A 105 6.79 9.57 -8.65
CA ARG A 105 6.66 9.23 -7.23
C ARG A 105 5.30 9.66 -6.65
N ASN A 106 4.83 10.86 -6.97
CA ASN A 106 3.51 11.33 -6.52
C ASN A 106 2.39 10.46 -7.10
N LEU A 107 2.47 10.07 -8.36
CA LEU A 107 1.52 9.16 -9.00
C LEU A 107 1.48 7.78 -8.33
N VAL A 108 2.63 7.24 -7.96
CA VAL A 108 2.71 5.96 -7.22
C VAL A 108 2.06 6.09 -5.84
N LYS A 109 2.36 7.16 -5.10
CA LYS A 109 1.75 7.45 -3.80
C LYS A 109 0.22 7.58 -3.90
N GLU A 110 -0.26 8.31 -4.88
CA GLU A 110 -1.69 8.49 -5.11
C GLU A 110 -2.41 7.16 -5.39
N LYS A 111 -1.81 6.33 -6.24
CA LYS A 111 -2.32 4.98 -6.53
C LYS A 111 -2.37 4.12 -5.27
N GLN A 112 -1.33 4.14 -4.46
CA GLN A 112 -1.26 3.38 -3.22
C GLN A 112 -2.31 3.86 -2.20
N MET A 113 -2.43 5.17 -1.99
CA MET A 113 -3.46 5.73 -1.11
C MET A 113 -4.88 5.40 -1.59
N ARG A 114 -5.11 5.43 -2.91
CA ARG A 114 -6.40 5.03 -3.49
C ARG A 114 -6.71 3.56 -3.23
N LYS A 115 -5.72 2.69 -3.40
CA LYS A 115 -5.84 1.26 -3.12
C LYS A 115 -6.19 1.01 -1.66
N GLU A 116 -5.44 1.58 -0.72
CA GLU A 116 -5.68 1.46 0.72
C GLU A 116 -7.08 1.96 1.13
N LYS A 117 -7.53 3.07 0.53
CA LYS A 117 -8.88 3.59 0.76
C LYS A 117 -9.96 2.61 0.29
N LEU A 118 -9.80 2.03 -0.91
CA LEU A 118 -10.73 1.04 -1.44
C LEU A 118 -10.75 -0.24 -0.60
N GLU A 119 -9.60 -0.74 -0.16
CA GLU A 119 -9.51 -1.91 0.72
C GLU A 119 -10.22 -1.68 2.06
N LYS A 120 -10.04 -0.50 2.68
CA LYS A 120 -10.76 -0.13 3.90
C LYS A 120 -12.28 -0.08 3.68
N GLN A 121 -12.73 0.49 2.57
CA GLN A 121 -14.16 0.55 2.22
C GLN A 121 -14.73 -0.83 1.96
N TYR A 122 -13.97 -1.71 1.30
CA TYR A 122 -14.35 -3.10 1.07
C TYR A 122 -14.54 -3.86 2.39
N LEU A 123 -13.58 -3.78 3.31
CA LEU A 123 -13.65 -4.44 4.61
C LEU A 123 -14.85 -3.96 5.44
N ALA A 124 -15.13 -2.67 5.45
CA ALA A 124 -16.29 -2.11 6.14
C ALA A 124 -17.61 -2.58 5.51
N GLY A 125 -17.70 -2.58 4.18
CA GLY A 125 -18.87 -3.08 3.44
C GLY A 125 -19.10 -4.58 3.67
N ALA A 126 -18.04 -5.38 3.59
CA ALA A 126 -18.11 -6.83 3.82
C ALA A 126 -18.55 -7.18 5.25
N LYS A 127 -18.12 -6.39 6.25
CA LYS A 127 -18.62 -6.54 7.62
C LYS A 127 -20.13 -6.28 7.68
N LYS A 128 -20.59 -5.20 7.08
CA LYS A 128 -22.01 -4.81 7.06
C LYS A 128 -22.87 -5.82 6.30
N ALA A 129 -22.40 -6.35 5.17
CA ALA A 129 -23.08 -7.40 4.43
C ALA A 129 -23.26 -8.68 5.29
N ARG A 130 -22.21 -9.07 6.03
CA ARG A 130 -22.33 -10.22 6.98
C ARG A 130 -23.35 -9.96 8.08
N GLU A 131 -23.42 -8.75 8.63
CA GLU A 131 -24.41 -8.38 9.64
C GLU A 131 -25.83 -8.48 9.07
N TYR A 132 -26.08 -7.97 7.86
CA TYR A 132 -27.37 -8.08 7.20
C TYR A 132 -27.75 -9.53 6.88
N ARG A 133 -26.83 -10.33 6.34
CA ARG A 133 -27.11 -11.76 6.07
C ARG A 133 -27.43 -12.55 7.35
N ARG A 134 -26.75 -12.24 8.46
CA ARG A 134 -27.08 -12.81 9.77
C ARG A 134 -28.45 -12.36 10.27
N ALA A 135 -28.82 -11.09 10.09
CA ALA A 135 -30.13 -10.59 10.47
C ALA A 135 -31.24 -11.24 9.62
N ILE A 136 -31.04 -11.38 8.30
CA ILE A 136 -31.95 -12.09 7.41
C ILE A 136 -32.14 -13.54 7.87
N ALA A 137 -31.06 -14.26 8.12
CA ALA A 137 -31.14 -15.66 8.54
C ALA A 137 -31.80 -15.87 9.90
N ARG A 138 -31.63 -14.91 10.84
CA ARG A 138 -32.12 -15.02 12.21
C ARG A 138 -33.56 -14.56 12.38
N TYR A 139 -33.99 -13.57 11.61
CA TYR A 139 -35.27 -12.88 11.79
C TYR A 139 -36.23 -13.03 10.60
N ALA A 140 -35.91 -13.94 9.67
CA ALA A 140 -36.81 -14.27 8.59
C ALA A 140 -38.13 -14.85 9.14
N PRO A 141 -39.28 -14.46 8.57
CA PRO A 141 -40.57 -15.01 8.99
C PRO A 141 -40.61 -16.52 8.67
N SER A 142 -41.06 -17.30 9.64
CA SER A 142 -41.18 -18.77 9.51
C SER A 142 -42.60 -19.23 9.09
N SER A 143 -43.57 -18.30 9.11
CA SER A 143 -44.95 -18.58 8.71
C SER A 143 -45.58 -17.40 7.97
N MET A 144 -46.68 -17.66 7.23
CA MET A 144 -47.47 -16.62 6.56
C MET A 144 -48.08 -15.60 7.53
N GLN A 145 -48.37 -16.02 8.75
CA GLN A 145 -48.95 -15.15 9.81
C GLN A 145 -47.91 -14.12 10.33
N GLU A 146 -46.63 -14.50 10.31
CA GLU A 146 -45.54 -13.58 10.69
C GLU A 146 -45.22 -12.55 9.60
N MET A 147 -45.70 -12.74 8.37
CA MET A 147 -45.53 -11.77 7.28
C MET A 147 -46.21 -10.43 7.54
N ASP A 148 -47.29 -10.41 8.34
CA ASP A 148 -48.02 -9.19 8.71
C ASP A 148 -47.27 -8.35 9.75
N HIS A 149 -46.30 -8.95 10.48
CA HIS A 149 -45.52 -8.32 11.56
C HIS A 149 -44.04 -8.66 11.49
N LEU A 150 -43.39 -8.21 10.40
CA LEU A 150 -41.96 -8.46 10.18
C LEU A 150 -41.07 -7.77 11.21
N ASP A 151 -40.07 -8.50 11.70
CA ASP A 151 -39.05 -7.89 12.57
C ASP A 151 -38.35 -6.73 11.87
N PRO A 152 -38.28 -5.53 12.48
CA PRO A 152 -37.64 -4.35 11.86
C PRO A 152 -36.20 -4.60 11.39
N ARG A 153 -35.45 -5.48 12.07
CA ARG A 153 -34.07 -5.84 11.71
C ARG A 153 -34.03 -6.64 10.40
N TYR A 154 -34.98 -7.51 10.17
CA TYR A 154 -35.16 -8.22 8.89
C TYR A 154 -35.47 -7.26 7.76
N VAL A 155 -36.43 -6.36 7.96
CA VAL A 155 -36.85 -5.36 6.95
C VAL A 155 -35.68 -4.45 6.58
N VAL A 156 -34.91 -3.95 7.55
CA VAL A 156 -33.72 -3.12 7.28
C VAL A 156 -32.67 -3.90 6.53
N ALA A 157 -32.43 -5.15 6.89
CA ALA A 157 -31.42 -5.98 6.24
C ALA A 157 -31.79 -6.28 4.78
N ILE A 158 -33.00 -6.71 4.51
CA ILE A 158 -33.49 -6.97 3.12
C ILE A 158 -33.42 -5.74 2.25
N LYS A 159 -33.87 -4.58 2.76
CA LYS A 159 -33.84 -3.33 1.98
C LYS A 159 -32.45 -2.84 1.60
N ASN A 160 -31.43 -3.22 2.36
CA ASN A 160 -30.10 -2.64 2.19
C ASN A 160 -29.04 -3.64 1.65
N ILE A 161 -29.29 -4.96 1.69
CA ILE A 161 -28.28 -5.96 1.33
C ILE A 161 -27.82 -5.80 -0.13
N ASP A 162 -28.75 -5.64 -1.05
CA ASP A 162 -28.44 -5.54 -2.47
C ASP A 162 -27.59 -4.29 -2.80
N ALA A 163 -27.88 -3.17 -2.13
CA ALA A 163 -27.11 -1.93 -2.29
C ALA A 163 -25.68 -2.07 -1.73
N VAL A 164 -25.50 -2.84 -0.66
CA VAL A 164 -24.17 -3.11 -0.09
C VAL A 164 -23.41 -4.07 -1.00
N ASP A 165 -24.03 -5.14 -1.48
CA ASP A 165 -23.41 -6.11 -2.38
C ASP A 165 -23.01 -5.47 -3.72
N TYR A 166 -23.87 -4.65 -4.31
CA TYR A 166 -23.53 -3.86 -5.50
C TYR A 166 -22.31 -2.97 -5.27
N ARG A 167 -22.25 -2.29 -4.12
CA ARG A 167 -21.10 -1.42 -3.80
C ARG A 167 -19.81 -2.22 -3.61
N LEU A 168 -19.87 -3.41 -3.03
CA LEU A 168 -18.72 -4.30 -2.89
C LEU A 168 -18.18 -4.72 -4.25
N GLU A 169 -19.06 -5.10 -5.18
CA GLU A 169 -18.70 -5.43 -6.56
C GLU A 169 -17.99 -4.27 -7.27
N GLN A 170 -18.51 -3.04 -7.14
CA GLN A 170 -17.86 -1.86 -7.72
C GLN A 170 -16.46 -1.62 -7.15
N ILE A 171 -16.26 -1.85 -5.84
CA ILE A 171 -14.95 -1.71 -5.21
C ILE A 171 -14.00 -2.82 -5.68
N GLU A 172 -14.45 -4.06 -5.79
CA GLU A 172 -13.65 -5.17 -6.32
C GLU A 172 -13.19 -4.91 -7.75
N ASN A 173 -14.09 -4.46 -8.62
CA ASN A 173 -13.78 -4.08 -9.99
C ASN A 173 -12.73 -2.96 -10.05
N ALA A 174 -12.85 -1.96 -9.18
CA ALA A 174 -11.88 -0.87 -9.09
C ALA A 174 -10.50 -1.35 -8.60
N LEU A 175 -10.45 -2.26 -7.62
CA LEU A 175 -9.22 -2.88 -7.14
C LEU A 175 -8.55 -3.74 -8.22
N GLN A 176 -9.33 -4.48 -8.98
CA GLN A 176 -8.84 -5.31 -10.08
C GLN A 176 -8.30 -4.46 -11.23
N ALA A 177 -8.95 -3.35 -11.56
CA ALA A 177 -8.47 -2.39 -12.56
C ALA A 177 -7.13 -1.75 -12.15
N LEU A 178 -6.92 -1.49 -10.85
CA LEU A 178 -5.64 -1.00 -10.33
C LEU A 178 -4.52 -2.04 -10.48
N LYS A 179 -4.82 -3.35 -10.31
CA LYS A 179 -3.85 -4.45 -10.49
C LYS A 179 -3.50 -4.65 -11.98
N SER A 180 -4.48 -4.65 -12.86
CA SER A 180 -4.30 -4.91 -14.30
C SER A 180 -3.45 -3.83 -14.99
N ARG A 181 -3.61 -2.56 -14.62
CA ARG A 181 -2.81 -1.45 -15.17
C ARG A 181 -1.32 -1.56 -14.83
N VAL A 182 -0.97 -2.18 -13.72
CA VAL A 182 0.43 -2.45 -13.33
C VAL A 182 1.05 -3.47 -14.28
N ILE A 183 0.33 -4.55 -14.60
CA ILE A 183 0.82 -5.63 -15.48
C ILE A 183 1.04 -5.16 -16.92
N VAL A 184 0.14 -4.32 -17.45
CA VAL A 184 0.26 -3.79 -18.83
C VAL A 184 1.44 -2.84 -18.95
N GLN A 185 1.68 -1.97 -17.98
CA GLN A 185 2.84 -1.06 -17.98
C GLN A 185 4.17 -1.82 -17.90
N HIS A 186 4.24 -2.93 -17.17
CA HIS A 186 5.42 -3.79 -17.11
C HIS A 186 5.68 -4.49 -18.45
N LYS A 187 4.64 -4.97 -19.15
CA LYS A 187 4.79 -5.62 -20.46
C LYS A 187 5.22 -4.66 -21.55
N GLN A 188 4.71 -3.43 -21.57
CA GLN A 188 5.09 -2.42 -22.56
C GLN A 188 6.54 -1.92 -22.37
N LYS A 189 7.01 -1.83 -21.09
CA LYS A 189 8.41 -1.46 -20.81
C LYS A 189 9.41 -2.59 -21.06
N ALA A 190 8.98 -3.84 -21.12
CA ALA A 190 9.83 -5.00 -21.41
C ALA A 190 9.98 -5.27 -22.92
N GLN A 191 9.19 -4.60 -23.76
CA GLN A 191 9.20 -4.75 -25.23
C GLN A 191 9.78 -3.53 -25.96
N ALA A 192 10.19 -2.48 -25.22
CA ALA A 192 10.87 -1.28 -25.74
C ALA A 192 12.34 -1.25 -25.29
#